data_83b8afbe570cb8bb8e5c4d516ef8f8b1
#
_entry.id   83b8afbe570cb8bb8e5c4d516ef8f8b1
#
_cell.length_a   1.000
_cell.length_b   1.000
_cell.length_c   1.000
_cell.angle_alpha   90.00
_cell.angle_beta   90.00
_cell.angle_gamma   90.00
#
_symmetry.space_group_name_H-M   'P 1'
#
loop_
_entity.id
_entity.type
_entity.pdbx_description
1 polymer ?
#
loop_
_entity_poly.entity_id
_entity_poly.type
_entity_poly.pdbx_seq_one_letter_code
_entity_poly.pdbx_strand_id
1 'polypeptide(L)'
;MTTDELKSIFQSYCCKDGDSPGKKLFGLEYENFVMIPKVDDTTKTFEPLQVEGDKGVFRILENLADLTKEDNDPLEKVYEKGMLLALKRPSGAKITIEPGGQIELSDAPRNSLSESNESLQNYLRLLKKAVAEFDGE
;
A
#
# COMPACT_ATOMS: atom_id res chain seq x y z
N MET A 1 2.20 35.33 -2.45
CA MET A 1 1.06 34.48 -2.13
C MET A 1 1.07 34.24 -0.63
N THR A 2 0.04 34.69 0.05
CA THR A 2 -0.13 34.55 1.51
C THR A 2 -0.68 33.16 1.86
N THR A 3 -0.56 32.78 3.13
CA THR A 3 -1.14 31.51 3.64
C THR A 3 -2.66 31.46 3.44
N ASP A 4 -3.34 32.60 3.53
CA ASP A 4 -4.80 32.67 3.38
C ASP A 4 -5.22 32.59 1.90
N GLU A 5 -4.43 33.13 0.99
CA GLU A 5 -4.63 32.92 -0.46
C GLU A 5 -4.44 31.44 -0.83
N LEU A 6 -3.43 30.76 -0.29
CA LEU A 6 -3.23 29.34 -0.46
C LEU A 6 -4.40 28.49 0.08
N LYS A 7 -4.87 28.81 1.29
CA LYS A 7 -6.04 28.13 1.87
C LYS A 7 -7.29 28.31 1.03
N SER A 8 -7.53 29.54 0.53
CA SER A 8 -8.69 29.83 -0.32
C SER A 8 -8.63 29.06 -1.63
N ILE A 9 -7.46 29.01 -2.28
CA ILE A 9 -7.25 28.23 -3.49
C ILE A 9 -7.50 26.75 -3.21
N PHE A 10 -6.89 26.21 -2.14
CA PHE A 10 -7.05 24.81 -1.76
C PHE A 10 -8.53 24.46 -1.48
N GLN A 11 -9.23 25.31 -0.74
CA GLN A 11 -10.65 25.14 -0.47
C GLN A 11 -11.51 25.15 -1.73
N SER A 12 -11.22 26.03 -2.71
CA SER A 12 -11.98 26.09 -3.96
C SER A 12 -11.79 24.87 -4.85
N TYR A 13 -10.65 24.18 -4.79
CA TYR A 13 -10.38 22.95 -5.55
C TYR A 13 -10.81 21.68 -4.82
N CYS A 14 -10.70 21.67 -3.47
CA CYS A 14 -10.94 20.48 -2.66
C CYS A 14 -12.35 20.41 -2.05
N CYS A 15 -13.09 21.50 -2.02
CA CYS A 15 -14.44 21.56 -1.49
C CYS A 15 -15.40 21.97 -2.62
N LYS A 16 -16.14 21.03 -3.19
CA LYS A 16 -17.19 21.34 -4.15
C LYS A 16 -18.33 22.04 -3.42
N ASP A 17 -18.86 23.12 -4.02
CA ASP A 17 -20.06 23.79 -3.53
C ASP A 17 -21.21 22.76 -3.42
N GLY A 18 -21.75 22.61 -2.23
CA GLY A 18 -22.82 21.65 -1.94
C GLY A 18 -22.43 20.46 -1.07
N ASP A 19 -21.14 20.28 -0.76
CA ASP A 19 -20.74 19.35 0.30
C ASP A 19 -21.25 19.93 1.63
N SER A 20 -22.35 19.33 2.13
CA SER A 20 -22.77 19.53 3.53
C SER A 20 -21.54 19.42 4.42
N PRO A 21 -21.49 20.05 5.60
CA PRO A 21 -20.42 19.83 6.58
C PRO A 21 -20.52 18.40 7.13
N GLY A 22 -20.54 17.43 6.23
CA GLY A 22 -20.48 16.01 6.46
C GLY A 22 -19.04 15.60 6.78
N LYS A 23 -18.88 14.47 7.43
CA LYS A 23 -17.60 13.84 7.73
C LYS A 23 -16.70 13.85 6.48
N LYS A 24 -15.64 14.65 6.51
CA LYS A 24 -14.57 14.52 5.52
C LYS A 24 -13.85 13.21 5.79
N LEU A 25 -13.70 12.40 4.75
CA LEU A 25 -12.95 11.16 4.81
C LEU A 25 -11.57 11.39 4.18
N PHE A 26 -10.56 10.71 4.71
CA PHE A 26 -9.21 10.71 4.19
C PHE A 26 -8.96 9.40 3.47
N GLY A 27 -8.59 9.45 2.19
CA GLY A 27 -8.00 8.34 1.45
C GLY A 27 -6.48 8.45 1.54
N LEU A 28 -5.82 7.36 1.89
CA LEU A 28 -4.36 7.23 1.87
C LEU A 28 -3.96 6.32 0.71
N GLU A 29 -3.03 6.79 -0.11
CA GLU A 29 -2.29 5.96 -1.05
C GLU A 29 -0.82 5.95 -0.63
N TYR A 30 -0.21 4.80 -0.63
CA TYR A 30 1.17 4.61 -0.24
C TYR A 30 1.86 3.60 -1.15
N GLU A 31 2.84 4.07 -1.90
CA GLU A 31 3.63 3.29 -2.83
C GLU A 31 5.02 3.02 -2.28
N ASN A 32 5.53 1.82 -2.49
CA ASN A 32 6.88 1.45 -2.08
C ASN A 32 7.50 0.39 -2.99
N PHE A 33 8.82 0.45 -3.12
CA PHE A 33 9.61 -0.64 -3.66
C PHE A 33 10.06 -1.56 -2.54
N VAL A 34 10.09 -2.86 -2.82
CA VAL A 34 10.85 -3.82 -2.03
C VAL A 34 12.25 -3.91 -2.63
N MET A 35 13.25 -3.64 -1.80
CA MET A 35 14.64 -3.61 -2.20
C MET A 35 15.38 -4.77 -1.53
N ILE A 36 16.16 -5.50 -2.30
CA ILE A 36 17.02 -6.58 -1.79
C ILE A 36 18.45 -6.06 -1.63
N PRO A 37 19.09 -6.33 -0.49
CA PRO A 37 20.51 -6.02 -0.34
C PRO A 37 21.34 -6.93 -1.27
N LYS A 38 22.18 -6.31 -2.09
CA LYS A 38 23.21 -7.01 -2.85
C LYS A 38 24.53 -6.81 -2.14
N VAL A 39 25.04 -7.87 -1.57
CA VAL A 39 26.31 -7.86 -0.88
C VAL A 39 27.38 -8.32 -1.86
N ASP A 40 28.25 -7.40 -2.21
CA ASP A 40 29.49 -7.68 -2.88
C ASP A 40 30.64 -7.43 -1.87
N ASP A 41 31.82 -7.98 -2.09
CA ASP A 41 32.92 -8.00 -1.11
C ASP A 41 33.36 -6.60 -0.57
N THR A 42 32.91 -5.52 -1.19
CA THR A 42 33.35 -4.16 -0.86
C THR A 42 32.22 -3.15 -0.69
N THR A 43 31.01 -3.40 -1.20
CA THR A 43 29.90 -2.45 -1.19
C THR A 43 28.56 -3.11 -0.90
N LYS A 44 27.76 -2.48 -0.05
CA LYS A 44 26.36 -2.84 0.14
C LYS A 44 25.49 -1.97 -0.78
N THR A 45 24.98 -2.57 -1.84
CA THR A 45 24.03 -1.93 -2.76
C THR A 45 22.64 -2.56 -2.57
N PHE A 46 21.62 -1.92 -3.14
CA PHE A 46 20.26 -2.43 -3.13
C PHE A 46 19.73 -2.49 -4.56
N GLU A 47 19.00 -3.52 -4.87
CA GLU A 47 18.29 -3.66 -6.16
C GLU A 47 16.81 -3.92 -5.93
N PRO A 48 15.92 -3.44 -6.83
CA PRO A 48 14.49 -3.71 -6.73
C PRO A 48 14.23 -5.21 -6.86
N LEU A 49 13.29 -5.71 -6.06
CA LEU A 49 12.79 -7.07 -6.18
C LEU A 49 12.19 -7.28 -7.57
N GLN A 50 12.47 -8.43 -8.18
CA GLN A 50 11.86 -8.81 -9.46
C GLN A 50 10.34 -8.96 -9.29
N VAL A 51 9.57 -8.63 -10.34
CA VAL A 51 8.11 -8.73 -10.30
C VAL A 51 7.68 -10.20 -10.28
N GLU A 52 8.30 -11.01 -11.14
CA GLU A 52 7.99 -12.43 -11.33
C GLU A 52 9.00 -13.34 -10.61
N GLY A 53 8.63 -14.62 -10.49
CA GLY A 53 9.47 -15.65 -9.89
C GLY A 53 9.06 -16.02 -8.47
N ASP A 54 9.66 -17.11 -7.96
CA ASP A 54 9.33 -17.67 -6.63
C ASP A 54 9.64 -16.72 -5.48
N LYS A 55 10.52 -15.77 -5.72
CA LYS A 55 10.89 -14.70 -4.78
C LYS A 55 10.57 -13.30 -5.36
N GLY A 56 9.50 -13.18 -6.15
CA GLY A 56 9.08 -11.94 -6.78
C GLY A 56 8.01 -11.17 -5.99
N VAL A 57 7.63 -9.99 -6.50
CA VAL A 57 6.60 -9.15 -5.90
C VAL A 57 5.25 -9.88 -5.79
N PHE A 58 4.90 -10.73 -6.77
CA PHE A 58 3.70 -11.55 -6.70
C PHE A 58 3.69 -12.49 -5.50
N ARG A 59 4.85 -13.06 -5.13
CA ARG A 59 4.96 -13.91 -3.94
C ARG A 59 4.69 -13.12 -2.66
N ILE A 60 5.09 -11.84 -2.60
CA ILE A 60 4.76 -10.97 -1.47
C ILE A 60 3.25 -10.80 -1.33
N LEU A 61 2.52 -10.60 -2.45
CA LEU A 61 1.05 -10.52 -2.40
C LEU A 61 0.44 -11.81 -1.87
N GLU A 62 0.93 -12.98 -2.30
CA GLU A 62 0.46 -14.26 -1.78
C GLU A 62 0.68 -14.37 -0.26
N ASN A 63 1.89 -14.04 0.21
CA ASN A 63 2.23 -14.07 1.63
C ASN A 63 1.36 -13.10 2.44
N LEU A 64 1.07 -11.89 1.92
CA LEU A 64 0.17 -10.93 2.57
C LEU A 64 -1.25 -11.49 2.72
N ALA A 65 -1.78 -12.16 1.68
CA ALA A 65 -3.09 -12.80 1.76
C ALA A 65 -3.09 -13.94 2.79
N ASP A 66 -2.06 -14.77 2.80
CA ASP A 66 -1.94 -15.89 3.73
C ASP A 66 -1.77 -15.44 5.18
N LEU A 67 -1.05 -14.34 5.43
CA LEU A 67 -0.88 -13.76 6.77
C LEU A 67 -2.18 -13.19 7.35
N THR A 68 -3.15 -12.83 6.51
CA THR A 68 -4.41 -12.19 6.94
C THR A 68 -5.64 -13.06 6.78
N LYS A 69 -5.52 -14.29 6.33
CA LYS A 69 -6.66 -15.16 6.01
C LYS A 69 -7.63 -15.43 7.17
N GLU A 70 -7.14 -15.38 8.41
CA GLU A 70 -7.93 -15.57 9.63
C GLU A 70 -8.37 -14.26 10.28
N ASP A 71 -8.03 -13.10 9.67
CA ASP A 71 -8.45 -11.79 10.14
C ASP A 71 -9.97 -11.59 9.91
N ASN A 72 -10.59 -10.68 10.66
CA ASN A 72 -11.98 -10.27 10.41
C ASN A 72 -12.15 -9.50 9.11
N ASP A 73 -11.07 -8.98 8.54
CA ASP A 73 -11.03 -8.20 7.29
C ASP A 73 -9.82 -8.68 6.46
N PRO A 74 -9.89 -9.90 5.87
CA PRO A 74 -8.77 -10.53 5.20
C PRO A 74 -8.44 -9.86 3.88
N LEU A 75 -7.21 -10.05 3.40
CA LEU A 75 -6.78 -9.68 2.05
C LEU A 75 -7.14 -10.81 1.07
N GLU A 76 -8.19 -10.61 0.32
CA GLU A 76 -8.67 -11.54 -0.70
C GLU A 76 -7.93 -11.36 -2.02
N LYS A 77 -7.52 -12.47 -2.66
CA LYS A 77 -6.80 -12.47 -3.93
C LYS A 77 -7.74 -12.14 -5.10
N VAL A 78 -7.34 -11.16 -5.92
CA VAL A 78 -8.05 -10.78 -7.15
C VAL A 78 -7.23 -11.20 -8.35
N TYR A 79 -7.82 -12.05 -9.20
CA TYR A 79 -7.17 -12.59 -10.39
C TYR A 79 -7.80 -12.04 -11.67
N GLU A 80 -6.97 -11.77 -12.67
CA GLU A 80 -7.40 -11.53 -14.04
C GLU A 80 -6.57 -12.39 -14.99
N LYS A 81 -7.25 -13.14 -15.87
CA LYS A 81 -6.61 -14.07 -16.83
C LYS A 81 -5.60 -15.04 -16.20
N GLY A 82 -5.86 -15.44 -14.94
CA GLY A 82 -4.99 -16.35 -14.19
C GLY A 82 -3.80 -15.71 -13.49
N MET A 83 -3.60 -14.40 -13.62
CA MET A 83 -2.56 -13.67 -12.90
C MET A 83 -3.15 -12.98 -11.66
N LEU A 84 -2.43 -13.04 -10.55
CA LEU A 84 -2.78 -12.28 -9.32
C LEU A 84 -2.48 -10.81 -9.56
N LEU A 85 -3.54 -9.97 -9.62
CA LEU A 85 -3.38 -8.54 -9.90
C LEU A 85 -3.39 -7.67 -8.64
N ALA A 86 -4.17 -8.08 -7.66
CA ALA A 86 -4.41 -7.26 -6.48
C ALA A 86 -4.84 -8.11 -5.29
N LEU A 87 -4.75 -7.52 -4.12
CA LEU A 87 -5.45 -7.96 -2.93
C LEU A 87 -6.50 -6.92 -2.55
N LYS A 88 -7.64 -7.35 -2.04
CA LYS A 88 -8.72 -6.46 -1.63
C LYS A 88 -9.28 -6.89 -0.28
N ARG A 89 -9.55 -5.91 0.59
CA ARG A 89 -10.28 -6.13 1.85
C ARG A 89 -11.77 -5.88 1.68
N PRO A 90 -12.64 -6.57 2.39
CA PRO A 90 -14.07 -6.23 2.51
C PRO A 90 -14.30 -4.76 2.92
N SER A 91 -13.44 -4.19 3.76
CA SER A 91 -13.48 -2.77 4.14
C SER A 91 -13.22 -1.78 2.99
N GLY A 92 -12.73 -2.25 1.83
CA GLY A 92 -12.49 -1.46 0.64
C GLY A 92 -11.02 -1.12 0.37
N ALA A 93 -10.10 -1.40 1.31
CA ALA A 93 -8.67 -1.23 1.06
C ALA A 93 -8.18 -2.20 -0.03
N LYS A 94 -7.21 -1.76 -0.83
CA LYS A 94 -6.58 -2.55 -1.89
C LYS A 94 -5.07 -2.52 -1.77
N ILE A 95 -4.43 -3.58 -2.24
CA ILE A 95 -2.99 -3.62 -2.50
C ILE A 95 -2.82 -4.03 -3.95
N THR A 96 -2.14 -3.20 -4.75
CA THR A 96 -1.88 -3.39 -6.18
C THR A 96 -0.40 -3.43 -6.48
N ILE A 97 -0.05 -3.90 -7.67
CA ILE A 97 1.30 -3.77 -8.22
C ILE A 97 1.23 -2.71 -9.32
N GLU A 98 2.01 -1.67 -9.15
CA GLU A 98 2.15 -0.59 -10.10
C GLU A 98 3.25 -0.87 -11.14
N PRO A 99 3.26 -0.16 -12.29
CA PRO A 99 4.32 -0.27 -13.28
C PRO A 99 5.70 -0.07 -12.65
N GLY A 100 6.62 -1.01 -12.88
CA GLY A 100 7.94 -1.00 -12.27
C GLY A 100 8.07 -1.83 -10.99
N GLY A 101 6.99 -2.50 -10.55
CA GLY A 101 7.01 -3.42 -9.41
C GLY A 101 6.84 -2.75 -8.05
N GLN A 102 6.35 -1.53 -8.01
CA GLN A 102 5.93 -0.89 -6.77
C GLN A 102 4.69 -1.60 -6.21
N ILE A 103 4.64 -1.73 -4.90
CA ILE A 103 3.46 -2.23 -4.18
C ILE A 103 2.74 -1.00 -3.62
N GLU A 104 1.51 -0.79 -4.05
CA GLU A 104 0.66 0.30 -3.60
C GLU A 104 -0.40 -0.20 -2.61
N LEU A 105 -0.53 0.51 -1.49
CA LEU A 105 -1.69 0.47 -0.63
C LEU A 105 -2.62 1.63 -0.98
N SER A 106 -3.84 1.35 -1.49
CA SER A 106 -4.95 2.30 -1.49
C SER A 106 -5.85 1.96 -0.30
N ASP A 107 -5.76 2.74 0.79
CA ASP A 107 -6.51 2.45 2.02
C ASP A 107 -8.00 2.76 1.88
N ALA A 108 -8.83 2.11 2.70
CA ALA A 108 -10.21 2.50 2.84
C ALA A 108 -10.34 3.92 3.42
N PRO A 109 -11.35 4.70 3.02
CA PRO A 109 -11.53 6.04 3.56
C PRO A 109 -11.69 6.06 5.08
N ARG A 110 -10.92 6.91 5.76
CA ARG A 110 -10.87 7.04 7.23
C ARG A 110 -11.42 8.37 7.70
N ASN A 111 -11.89 8.40 8.93
CA ASN A 111 -12.46 9.63 9.54
C ASN A 111 -11.39 10.58 10.07
N SER A 112 -10.17 10.11 10.27
CA SER A 112 -9.07 10.91 10.83
C SER A 112 -7.71 10.47 10.30
N LEU A 113 -6.74 11.40 10.36
CA LEU A 113 -5.35 11.08 10.04
C LEU A 113 -4.74 10.06 11.00
N SER A 114 -5.22 10.01 12.25
CA SER A 114 -4.78 9.00 13.22
C SER A 114 -5.17 7.60 12.77
N GLU A 115 -6.42 7.40 12.34
CA GLU A 115 -6.88 6.12 11.78
C GLU A 115 -6.11 5.73 10.51
N SER A 116 -5.83 6.70 9.62
CA SER A 116 -5.03 6.46 8.42
C SER A 116 -3.60 6.04 8.77
N ASN A 117 -2.98 6.71 9.74
CA ASN A 117 -1.64 6.34 10.20
C ASN A 117 -1.61 4.94 10.84
N GLU A 118 -2.60 4.59 11.65
CA GLU A 118 -2.70 3.25 12.24
C GLU A 118 -2.83 2.17 11.15
N SER A 119 -3.66 2.41 10.14
CA SER A 119 -3.81 1.53 8.99
C SER A 119 -2.48 1.35 8.24
N LEU A 120 -1.76 2.44 7.98
CA LEU A 120 -0.44 2.41 7.34
C LEU A 120 0.58 1.62 8.18
N GLN A 121 0.64 1.84 9.50
CA GLN A 121 1.57 1.10 10.37
C GLN A 121 1.25 -0.40 10.39
N ASN A 122 -0.04 -0.77 10.36
CA ASN A 122 -0.46 -2.15 10.23
C ASN A 122 -0.03 -2.77 8.91
N TYR A 123 -0.23 -2.06 7.80
CA TYR A 123 0.22 -2.50 6.48
C TYR A 123 1.74 -2.71 6.44
N LEU A 124 2.53 -1.74 6.91
CA LEU A 124 3.99 -1.83 6.92
C LEU A 124 4.50 -3.01 7.77
N ARG A 125 3.82 -3.32 8.88
CA ARG A 125 4.13 -4.49 9.71
C ARG A 125 3.84 -5.81 8.98
N LEU A 126 2.71 -5.90 8.28
CA LEU A 126 2.37 -7.06 7.46
C LEU A 126 3.35 -7.23 6.31
N LEU A 127 3.67 -6.12 5.61
CA LEU A 127 4.62 -6.15 4.51
C LEU A 127 6.01 -6.62 4.96
N LYS A 128 6.51 -6.14 6.11
CA LYS A 128 7.77 -6.64 6.68
C LYS A 128 7.75 -8.14 6.95
N LYS A 129 6.64 -8.68 7.44
CA LYS A 129 6.50 -10.13 7.65
C LYS A 129 6.47 -10.89 6.33
N ALA A 130 5.73 -10.37 5.34
CA ALA A 130 5.61 -11.01 4.03
C ALA A 130 6.95 -11.06 3.27
N VAL A 131 7.82 -10.08 3.51
CA VAL A 131 9.17 -9.98 2.90
C VAL A 131 10.22 -10.79 3.67
N ALA A 132 10.02 -11.03 4.97
CA ALA A 132 11.02 -11.70 5.81
C ALA A 132 11.39 -13.12 5.33
N GLU A 133 10.53 -13.77 4.55
CA GLU A 133 10.83 -15.06 3.93
C GLU A 133 11.93 -14.97 2.84
N PHE A 134 12.24 -13.77 2.35
CA PHE A 134 13.26 -13.55 1.33
C PHE A 134 14.64 -13.26 1.91
N ASP A 135 14.71 -12.85 3.18
CA ASP A 135 15.97 -12.55 3.90
C ASP A 135 16.58 -13.80 4.57
N GLY A 136 15.94 -14.95 4.46
CA GLY A 136 16.24 -16.18 5.21
C GLY A 136 17.20 -17.16 4.52
N GLU A 137 18.03 -16.74 3.56
CA GLU A 137 19.10 -17.55 2.97
C GLU A 137 20.45 -16.87 3.05
#